data_2d7582bf3ebd1698c1b724170ef81311
#
_entry.id   2d7582bf3ebd1698c1b724170ef81311
#
_cell.length_a   1.000
_cell.length_b   1.000
_cell.length_c   1.000
_cell.angle_alpha   90.00
_cell.angle_beta   90.00
_cell.angle_gamma   90.00
#
_symmetry.space_group_name_H-M   'P 1'
#
loop_
_entity.id
_entity.type
_entity.pdbx_description
1 polymer ?
#
loop_
_entity_poly.entity_id
_entity_poly.type
_entity_poly.pdbx_seq_one_letter_code
_entity_poly.pdbx_strand_id
1 'polypeptide(L)'
;MTDPFEHHHANVNGLRLHYAAAGPVDAPLILFVHGFPEFWYAWKDQLAEFSRDHRAVAPDLRGYNLSDKPAAVKDYRAKHLLEDLRQLILALGREKAVLVAHDWGGAVAWSLAAQHPEAVERLVIVNSPHAVPFARALATDPGQQAASQYMRMLRSPEAEALLSADGYAGLKAIFDRFGQGWNGLADEDRARYLEAWARPGALTGALNYYRASPLYPPGPHPGDDRGAADLAIDPAPFVVRVPTLVIWGEADAALLPCLLDGLGDVVTDLRVERVPGASHWIVHERPDLVNRLIREFLPRDLAATSR
;
A
#
# COMPACT_ATOMS: atom_id res chain seq x y z
N MET A 1 -25.19 6.66 -9.44
CA MET A 1 -25.53 5.44 -8.66
C MET A 1 -25.09 5.67 -7.22
N THR A 2 -25.85 5.21 -6.22
CA THR A 2 -25.43 5.27 -4.82
C THR A 2 -24.22 4.34 -4.64
N ASP A 3 -23.21 4.79 -3.89
CA ASP A 3 -22.05 3.97 -3.54
C ASP A 3 -22.53 2.72 -2.78
N PRO A 4 -22.15 1.49 -3.18
CA PRO A 4 -22.63 0.28 -2.52
C PRO A 4 -21.94 0.01 -1.17
N PHE A 5 -20.92 0.81 -0.81
CA PHE A 5 -20.15 0.65 0.41
C PHE A 5 -20.59 1.61 1.51
N GLU A 6 -20.44 1.18 2.76
CA GLU A 6 -20.64 2.01 3.93
C GLU A 6 -19.42 2.93 4.13
N HIS A 7 -19.64 4.19 4.47
CA HIS A 7 -18.59 5.17 4.74
C HIS A 7 -18.59 5.59 6.20
N HIS A 8 -17.46 5.44 6.84
CA HIS A 8 -17.29 5.70 8.26
C HIS A 8 -16.01 6.49 8.55
N HIS A 9 -15.89 6.95 9.79
CA HIS A 9 -14.66 7.54 10.30
C HIS A 9 -14.32 6.93 11.66
N ALA A 10 -13.04 6.73 11.91
CA ALA A 10 -12.49 6.33 13.22
C ALA A 10 -11.50 7.39 13.72
N ASN A 11 -11.55 7.69 15.01
CA ASN A 11 -10.53 8.52 15.66
C ASN A 11 -9.42 7.59 16.16
N VAL A 12 -8.27 7.63 15.51
CA VAL A 12 -7.12 6.77 15.79
C VAL A 12 -5.85 7.59 15.77
N ASN A 13 -4.94 7.33 16.70
CA ASN A 13 -3.63 7.97 16.75
C ASN A 13 -3.66 9.52 16.64
N GLY A 14 -4.70 10.14 17.20
CA GLY A 14 -4.91 11.59 17.14
C GLY A 14 -5.42 12.13 15.82
N LEU A 15 -5.87 11.27 14.91
CA LEU A 15 -6.41 11.60 13.59
C LEU A 15 -7.81 11.00 13.40
N ARG A 16 -8.57 11.65 12.53
CA ARG A 16 -9.82 11.12 12.01
C ARG A 16 -9.55 10.45 10.66
N LEU A 17 -9.55 9.12 10.64
CA LEU A 17 -9.40 8.34 9.42
C LEU A 17 -10.77 7.96 8.86
N HIS A 18 -10.95 8.18 7.57
CA HIS A 18 -12.07 7.66 6.80
C HIS A 18 -11.80 6.22 6.38
N TYR A 19 -12.85 5.40 6.29
CA TYR A 19 -12.79 4.08 5.67
C TYR A 19 -14.11 3.72 5.00
N ALA A 20 -14.00 2.98 3.90
CA ALA A 20 -15.12 2.28 3.30
C ALA A 20 -15.21 0.87 3.87
N ALA A 21 -16.43 0.35 4.03
CA ALA A 21 -16.65 -0.97 4.59
C ALA A 21 -17.83 -1.68 3.93
N ALA A 22 -17.78 -3.01 3.96
CA ALA A 22 -18.87 -3.87 3.52
C ALA A 22 -18.85 -5.21 4.26
N GLY A 23 -19.98 -5.91 4.27
CA GLY A 23 -20.14 -7.22 4.89
C GLY A 23 -20.55 -7.19 6.36
N PRO A 24 -20.84 -8.36 6.95
CA PRO A 24 -21.37 -8.45 8.30
C PRO A 24 -20.40 -7.87 9.34
N VAL A 25 -20.93 -7.04 10.25
CA VAL A 25 -20.10 -6.33 11.25
C VAL A 25 -19.35 -7.30 12.15
N ASP A 26 -19.95 -8.44 12.49
CA ASP A 26 -19.36 -9.43 13.39
C ASP A 26 -18.47 -10.46 12.69
N ALA A 27 -18.40 -10.45 11.35
CA ALA A 27 -17.54 -11.35 10.58
C ALA A 27 -16.04 -11.06 10.83
N PRO A 28 -15.13 -12.01 10.54
CA PRO A 28 -13.69 -11.79 10.61
C PRO A 28 -13.26 -10.56 9.81
N LEU A 29 -12.34 -9.77 10.37
CA LEU A 29 -11.88 -8.51 9.77
C LEU A 29 -10.82 -8.78 8.72
N ILE A 30 -11.03 -8.23 7.52
CA ILE A 30 -10.02 -8.12 6.47
C ILE A 30 -9.83 -6.65 6.10
N LEU A 31 -8.59 -6.17 6.17
CA LEU A 31 -8.22 -4.78 5.92
C LEU A 31 -7.46 -4.68 4.60
N PHE A 32 -7.93 -3.81 3.69
CA PHE A 32 -7.33 -3.54 2.39
C PHE A 32 -6.66 -2.18 2.40
N VAL A 33 -5.33 -2.15 2.28
CA VAL A 33 -4.50 -0.96 2.48
C VAL A 33 -3.88 -0.50 1.17
N HIS A 34 -4.31 0.67 0.67
CA HIS A 34 -3.89 1.24 -0.61
C HIS A 34 -2.50 1.88 -0.56
N GLY A 35 -1.96 2.21 -1.74
CA GLY A 35 -0.72 2.94 -1.91
C GLY A 35 -0.88 4.31 -2.60
N PHE A 36 0.21 4.78 -3.21
CA PHE A 36 0.27 6.04 -3.94
C PHE A 36 0.04 5.82 -5.45
N PRO A 37 -0.72 6.64 -6.13
CA PRO A 37 -1.49 7.80 -5.65
C PRO A 37 -2.98 7.48 -5.44
N GLU A 38 -3.25 6.34 -4.85
CA GLU A 38 -4.57 5.75 -4.71
C GLU A 38 -5.26 6.13 -3.39
N PHE A 39 -6.42 5.52 -3.12
CA PHE A 39 -7.23 5.68 -1.92
C PHE A 39 -8.10 4.43 -1.75
N TRP A 40 -8.97 4.35 -0.74
CA TRP A 40 -9.79 3.16 -0.45
C TRP A 40 -10.41 2.50 -1.70
N TYR A 41 -10.76 3.30 -2.71
CA TYR A 41 -11.48 2.86 -3.91
C TYR A 41 -10.69 1.89 -4.80
N ALA A 42 -9.37 1.89 -4.68
CA ALA A 42 -8.52 0.91 -5.36
C ALA A 42 -8.93 -0.53 -5.03
N TRP A 43 -9.57 -0.73 -3.89
CA TRP A 43 -9.98 -2.04 -3.37
C TRP A 43 -11.47 -2.35 -3.55
N LYS A 44 -12.20 -1.62 -4.42
CA LYS A 44 -13.64 -1.78 -4.63
C LYS A 44 -14.05 -3.23 -4.97
N ASP A 45 -13.26 -3.90 -5.82
CA ASP A 45 -13.54 -5.27 -6.26
C ASP A 45 -13.26 -6.29 -5.14
N GLN A 46 -12.24 -6.05 -4.31
CA GLN A 46 -11.93 -6.83 -3.13
C GLN A 46 -12.97 -6.63 -2.03
N LEU A 47 -13.39 -5.38 -1.78
CA LEU A 47 -14.48 -5.10 -0.85
C LEU A 47 -15.74 -5.85 -1.23
N ALA A 48 -16.14 -5.80 -2.50
CA ALA A 48 -17.31 -6.51 -3.02
C ALA A 48 -17.19 -8.04 -2.87
N GLU A 49 -16.01 -8.61 -3.17
CA GLU A 49 -15.77 -10.04 -3.07
C GLU A 49 -15.79 -10.55 -1.63
N PHE A 50 -15.04 -9.87 -0.74
CA PHE A 50 -14.83 -10.34 0.63
C PHE A 50 -15.95 -9.95 1.59
N SER A 51 -16.84 -9.02 1.22
CA SER A 51 -18.03 -8.69 2.00
C SER A 51 -19.01 -9.84 2.19
N ARG A 52 -18.86 -10.92 1.43
CA ARG A 52 -19.75 -12.09 1.51
C ARG A 52 -19.61 -12.86 2.81
N ASP A 53 -18.42 -12.84 3.41
CA ASP A 53 -18.06 -13.66 4.58
C ASP A 53 -17.08 -13.00 5.56
N HIS A 54 -16.63 -11.78 5.24
CA HIS A 54 -15.75 -10.97 6.08
C HIS A 54 -16.34 -9.58 6.30
N ARG A 55 -15.95 -8.93 7.38
CA ARG A 55 -16.03 -7.47 7.47
C ARG A 55 -14.85 -6.91 6.67
N ALA A 56 -15.10 -6.58 5.42
CA ALA A 56 -14.12 -6.02 4.50
C ALA A 56 -14.04 -4.50 4.71
N VAL A 57 -12.85 -3.98 5.00
CA VAL A 57 -12.62 -2.57 5.31
C VAL A 57 -11.44 -2.04 4.50
N ALA A 58 -11.58 -0.88 3.87
CA ALA A 58 -10.51 -0.17 3.19
C ALA A 58 -10.41 1.26 3.72
N PRO A 59 -9.39 1.61 4.52
CA PRO A 59 -9.18 2.97 4.97
C PRO A 59 -8.60 3.85 3.85
N ASP A 60 -8.91 5.15 3.91
CA ASP A 60 -8.01 6.16 3.38
C ASP A 60 -6.88 6.35 4.38
N LEU A 61 -5.65 6.08 3.98
CA LEU A 61 -4.49 6.32 4.84
C LEU A 61 -4.38 7.80 5.20
N ARG A 62 -3.68 8.13 6.32
CA ARG A 62 -3.41 9.54 6.64
C ARG A 62 -2.88 10.29 5.44
N GLY A 63 -3.32 11.50 5.22
CA GLY A 63 -2.87 12.32 4.10
C GLY A 63 -3.68 12.10 2.81
N TYR A 64 -4.52 11.09 2.73
CA TYR A 64 -5.30 10.78 1.52
C TYR A 64 -6.79 11.11 1.67
N ASN A 65 -7.40 11.43 0.55
CA ASN A 65 -8.85 11.59 0.31
C ASN A 65 -9.61 12.24 1.48
N LEU A 66 -10.42 11.49 2.23
CA LEU A 66 -11.29 11.97 3.32
C LEU A 66 -10.66 11.89 4.70
N SER A 67 -9.48 11.27 4.83
CA SER A 67 -8.73 11.22 6.09
C SER A 67 -8.01 12.53 6.40
N ASP A 68 -7.69 12.74 7.67
CA ASP A 68 -6.90 13.90 8.12
C ASP A 68 -5.51 13.92 7.47
N LYS A 69 -5.00 15.12 7.25
CA LYS A 69 -3.77 15.40 6.52
C LYS A 69 -2.82 16.26 7.34
N PRO A 70 -2.04 15.67 8.26
CA PRO A 70 -1.02 16.40 9.02
C PRO A 70 -0.06 17.14 8.10
N ALA A 71 0.26 18.39 8.43
CA ALA A 71 1.10 19.22 7.58
C ALA A 71 2.60 18.85 7.66
N ALA A 72 3.06 18.33 8.81
CA ALA A 72 4.47 18.10 9.04
C ALA A 72 4.92 16.75 8.46
N VAL A 73 6.00 16.75 7.68
CA VAL A 73 6.61 15.55 7.09
C VAL A 73 6.90 14.47 8.12
N LYS A 74 7.37 14.85 9.33
CA LYS A 74 7.68 13.92 10.41
C LYS A 74 6.49 13.04 10.86
N ASP A 75 5.26 13.52 10.63
CA ASP A 75 4.03 12.82 11.01
C ASP A 75 3.71 11.65 10.06
N TYR A 76 4.47 11.51 8.96
CA TYR A 76 4.37 10.42 7.98
C TYR A 76 5.49 9.38 8.13
N ARG A 77 6.25 9.41 9.23
CA ARG A 77 7.23 8.35 9.53
C ARG A 77 6.53 7.02 9.81
N ALA A 78 7.17 5.92 9.45
CA ALA A 78 6.63 4.56 9.53
C ALA A 78 5.94 4.24 10.86
N LYS A 79 6.51 4.67 12.00
CA LYS A 79 5.93 4.46 13.34
C LYS A 79 4.52 5.05 13.52
N HIS A 80 4.21 6.15 12.83
CA HIS A 80 2.89 6.77 12.88
C HIS A 80 1.91 6.05 11.95
N LEU A 81 2.39 5.63 10.77
CA LEU A 81 1.58 4.95 9.76
C LEU A 81 1.13 3.57 10.24
N LEU A 82 2.05 2.78 10.80
CA LEU A 82 1.69 1.46 11.34
C LEU A 82 0.75 1.58 12.55
N GLU A 83 0.95 2.58 13.40
CA GLU A 83 0.11 2.81 14.58
C GLU A 83 -1.32 3.21 14.19
N ASP A 84 -1.51 3.94 13.08
CA ASP A 84 -2.84 4.23 12.53
C ASP A 84 -3.60 2.94 12.22
N LEU A 85 -2.96 1.99 11.52
CA LEU A 85 -3.60 0.72 11.17
C LEU A 85 -3.87 -0.12 12.43
N ARG A 86 -2.90 -0.19 13.35
CA ARG A 86 -3.07 -0.93 14.60
C ARG A 86 -4.26 -0.40 15.42
N GLN A 87 -4.34 0.92 15.58
CA GLN A 87 -5.47 1.54 16.29
C GLN A 87 -6.78 1.44 15.52
N LEU A 88 -6.76 1.43 14.19
CA LEU A 88 -7.96 1.20 13.39
C LEU A 88 -8.52 -0.21 13.64
N ILE A 89 -7.68 -1.24 13.68
CA ILE A 89 -8.09 -2.62 14.01
C ILE A 89 -8.81 -2.65 15.36
N LEU A 90 -8.21 -2.00 16.39
CA LEU A 90 -8.81 -1.91 17.72
C LEU A 90 -10.12 -1.12 17.72
N ALA A 91 -10.19 0.00 16.99
CA ALA A 91 -11.40 0.83 16.88
C ALA A 91 -12.55 0.11 16.17
N LEU A 92 -12.23 -0.86 15.31
CA LEU A 92 -13.20 -1.76 14.68
C LEU A 92 -13.62 -2.93 15.60
N GLY A 93 -13.19 -2.93 16.88
CA GLY A 93 -13.55 -3.94 17.87
C GLY A 93 -12.83 -5.28 17.67
N ARG A 94 -11.64 -5.28 17.06
CA ARG A 94 -10.85 -6.49 16.81
C ARG A 94 -9.45 -6.34 17.41
N GLU A 95 -8.87 -7.46 17.84
CA GLU A 95 -7.48 -7.52 18.29
C GLU A 95 -6.52 -7.72 17.12
N LYS A 96 -6.96 -8.43 16.08
CA LYS A 96 -6.18 -8.74 14.88
C LYS A 96 -7.04 -8.72 13.62
N ALA A 97 -6.39 -8.59 12.47
CA ALA A 97 -7.00 -8.63 11.16
C ALA A 97 -6.15 -9.39 10.15
N VAL A 98 -6.79 -9.87 9.08
CA VAL A 98 -6.07 -10.17 7.83
C VAL A 98 -5.74 -8.83 7.18
N LEU A 99 -4.46 -8.61 6.83
CA LEU A 99 -4.03 -7.43 6.09
C LEU A 99 -3.75 -7.78 4.64
N VAL A 100 -4.34 -7.03 3.73
CA VAL A 100 -4.05 -7.08 2.29
C VAL A 100 -3.60 -5.69 1.88
N ALA A 101 -2.40 -5.55 1.32
CA ALA A 101 -1.80 -4.24 1.14
C ALA A 101 -0.99 -4.13 -0.15
N HIS A 102 -1.04 -2.96 -0.79
CA HIS A 102 -0.37 -2.63 -2.04
C HIS A 102 0.51 -1.40 -1.88
N ASP A 103 1.65 -1.35 -2.57
CA ASP A 103 2.57 -0.20 -2.65
C ASP A 103 2.90 0.38 -1.27
N TRP A 104 2.68 1.67 -0.99
CA TRP A 104 2.89 2.27 0.34
C TRP A 104 2.09 1.61 1.45
N GLY A 105 0.86 1.16 1.14
CA GLY A 105 0.08 0.37 2.09
C GLY A 105 0.81 -0.91 2.50
N GLY A 106 1.47 -1.56 1.54
CA GLY A 106 2.30 -2.73 1.82
C GLY A 106 3.52 -2.41 2.68
N ALA A 107 4.21 -1.28 2.44
CA ALA A 107 5.33 -0.85 3.28
C ALA A 107 4.91 -0.64 4.75
N VAL A 108 3.69 -0.10 4.96
CA VAL A 108 3.11 0.05 6.30
C VAL A 108 2.73 -1.30 6.90
N ALA A 109 2.09 -2.19 6.11
CA ALA A 109 1.67 -3.51 6.56
C ALA A 109 2.85 -4.43 6.91
N TRP A 110 3.95 -4.40 6.13
CA TRP A 110 5.21 -5.06 6.46
C TRP A 110 5.72 -4.62 7.85
N SER A 111 5.74 -3.30 8.09
CA SER A 111 6.20 -2.73 9.35
C SER A 111 5.30 -3.13 10.52
N LEU A 112 3.97 -3.14 10.33
CA LEU A 112 3.01 -3.57 11.34
C LEU A 112 3.19 -5.06 11.68
N ALA A 113 3.31 -5.92 10.66
CA ALA A 113 3.47 -7.36 10.86
C ALA A 113 4.80 -7.73 11.56
N ALA A 114 5.86 -6.96 11.34
CA ALA A 114 7.14 -7.17 12.00
C ALA A 114 7.14 -6.70 13.46
N GLN A 115 6.54 -5.54 13.75
CA GLN A 115 6.60 -4.90 15.07
C GLN A 115 5.44 -5.27 15.99
N HIS A 116 4.27 -5.61 15.42
CA HIS A 116 3.03 -5.98 16.13
C HIS A 116 2.39 -7.22 15.51
N PRO A 117 3.09 -8.37 15.53
CA PRO A 117 2.57 -9.61 14.93
C PRO A 117 1.25 -10.06 15.58
N GLU A 118 0.98 -9.67 16.83
CA GLU A 118 -0.28 -9.95 17.53
C GLU A 118 -1.49 -9.28 16.87
N ALA A 119 -1.29 -8.17 16.14
CA ALA A 119 -2.36 -7.44 15.45
C ALA A 119 -2.64 -8.00 14.03
N VAL A 120 -1.83 -8.93 13.53
CA VAL A 120 -1.90 -9.45 12.17
C VAL A 120 -2.13 -10.94 12.18
N GLU A 121 -3.28 -11.38 11.64
CA GLU A 121 -3.59 -12.81 11.52
C GLU A 121 -2.86 -13.44 10.34
N ARG A 122 -2.94 -12.79 9.19
CA ARG A 122 -2.24 -13.13 7.93
C ARG A 122 -1.90 -11.86 7.20
N LEU A 123 -0.81 -11.90 6.45
CA LEU A 123 -0.36 -10.77 5.64
C LEU A 123 -0.39 -11.15 4.16
N VAL A 124 -1.05 -10.35 3.35
CA VAL A 124 -1.00 -10.43 1.89
C VAL A 124 -0.42 -9.13 1.34
N ILE A 125 0.66 -9.24 0.63
CA ILE A 125 1.35 -8.10 0.00
C ILE A 125 1.23 -8.20 -1.51
N VAL A 126 0.81 -7.13 -2.13
CA VAL A 126 0.70 -7.00 -3.59
C VAL A 126 1.68 -5.93 -4.05
N ASN A 127 2.64 -6.27 -4.89
CA ASN A 127 3.62 -5.33 -5.47
C ASN A 127 4.11 -4.25 -4.47
N SER A 128 4.66 -4.70 -3.35
CA SER A 128 5.26 -3.81 -2.35
C SER A 128 6.49 -4.46 -1.70
N PRO A 129 7.66 -3.80 -1.72
CA PRO A 129 8.88 -4.41 -1.24
C PRO A 129 8.96 -4.41 0.28
N HIS A 130 9.54 -5.44 0.83
CA HIS A 130 10.01 -5.44 2.20
C HIS A 130 11.20 -4.48 2.36
N ALA A 131 11.28 -3.74 3.46
CA ALA A 131 12.26 -2.68 3.67
C ALA A 131 13.72 -3.15 3.50
N VAL A 132 14.07 -4.37 3.94
CA VAL A 132 15.44 -4.89 3.90
C VAL A 132 15.91 -5.21 2.48
N PRO A 133 15.21 -6.05 1.67
CA PRO A 133 15.56 -6.24 0.27
C PRO A 133 15.54 -4.93 -0.53
N PHE A 134 14.56 -4.05 -0.25
CA PHE A 134 14.45 -2.77 -0.96
C PHE A 134 15.66 -1.86 -0.70
N ALA A 135 16.06 -1.68 0.56
CA ALA A 135 17.25 -0.89 0.88
C ALA A 135 18.51 -1.45 0.23
N ARG A 136 18.69 -2.78 0.26
CA ARG A 136 19.79 -3.46 -0.41
C ARG A 136 19.78 -3.18 -1.91
N ALA A 137 18.63 -3.34 -2.58
CA ALA A 137 18.55 -3.10 -4.02
C ALA A 137 18.78 -1.63 -4.39
N LEU A 138 18.24 -0.68 -3.61
CA LEU A 138 18.52 0.75 -3.79
C LEU A 138 20.00 1.10 -3.60
N ALA A 139 20.74 0.34 -2.78
CA ALA A 139 22.16 0.54 -2.57
C ALA A 139 23.03 -0.10 -3.66
N THR A 140 22.61 -1.24 -4.23
CA THR A 140 23.53 -2.12 -4.99
C THR A 140 23.03 -2.56 -6.37
N ASP A 141 21.75 -2.41 -6.69
CA ASP A 141 21.17 -2.85 -7.96
C ASP A 141 20.93 -1.64 -8.89
N PRO A 142 21.71 -1.49 -9.99
CA PRO A 142 21.54 -0.37 -10.91
C PRO A 142 20.15 -0.31 -11.59
N GLY A 143 19.54 -1.48 -11.82
CA GLY A 143 18.20 -1.56 -12.42
C GLY A 143 17.15 -0.99 -11.48
N GLN A 144 17.14 -1.42 -10.22
CA GLN A 144 16.20 -0.88 -9.22
C GLN A 144 16.48 0.58 -8.90
N GLN A 145 17.76 0.99 -8.85
CA GLN A 145 18.12 2.41 -8.68
C GLN A 145 17.50 3.27 -9.80
N ALA A 146 17.64 2.83 -11.05
CA ALA A 146 17.07 3.54 -12.20
C ALA A 146 15.53 3.56 -12.16
N ALA A 147 14.89 2.42 -11.86
CA ALA A 147 13.45 2.28 -11.73
C ALA A 147 12.88 3.20 -10.63
N SER A 148 13.64 3.42 -9.56
CA SER A 148 13.23 4.21 -8.39
C SER A 148 13.53 5.71 -8.50
N GLN A 149 14.15 6.23 -9.57
CA GLN A 149 14.52 7.66 -9.66
C GLN A 149 13.30 8.61 -9.55
N TYR A 150 12.10 8.15 -9.92
CA TYR A 150 10.87 8.94 -9.72
C TYR A 150 10.65 9.35 -8.25
N MET A 151 11.12 8.57 -7.29
CA MET A 151 10.98 8.88 -5.86
C MET A 151 11.70 10.19 -5.50
N ARG A 152 12.82 10.50 -6.17
CA ARG A 152 13.55 11.76 -5.96
C ARG A 152 12.73 12.96 -6.42
N MET A 153 12.06 12.85 -7.56
CA MET A 153 11.13 13.88 -8.04
C MET A 153 9.95 14.07 -7.07
N LEU A 154 9.35 12.96 -6.58
CA LEU A 154 8.24 13.03 -5.62
C LEU A 154 8.63 13.65 -4.26
N ARG A 155 9.90 13.65 -3.92
CA ARG A 155 10.46 14.27 -2.71
C ARG A 155 10.78 15.76 -2.89
N SER A 156 10.84 16.22 -4.13
CA SER A 156 11.26 17.59 -4.43
C SER A 156 10.23 18.64 -3.97
N PRO A 157 10.64 19.88 -3.75
CA PRO A 157 9.72 21.00 -3.46
C PRO A 157 8.74 21.30 -4.60
N GLU A 158 9.09 20.92 -5.84
CA GLU A 158 8.30 21.19 -7.05
C GLU A 158 7.26 20.10 -7.32
N ALA A 159 7.26 18.99 -6.56
CA ALA A 159 6.46 17.81 -6.85
C ALA A 159 4.96 18.11 -6.94
N GLU A 160 4.42 18.90 -6.00
CA GLU A 160 3.00 19.30 -6.02
C GLU A 160 2.63 20.02 -7.33
N ALA A 161 3.44 20.98 -7.72
CA ALA A 161 3.19 21.76 -8.94
C ALA A 161 3.27 20.90 -10.20
N LEU A 162 4.30 20.04 -10.30
CA LEU A 162 4.51 19.13 -11.43
C LEU A 162 3.38 18.11 -11.56
N LEU A 163 2.90 17.55 -10.46
CA LEU A 163 1.89 16.49 -10.48
C LEU A 163 0.48 17.03 -10.68
N SER A 164 0.18 18.24 -10.19
CA SER A 164 -1.16 18.83 -10.28
C SER A 164 -1.38 19.65 -11.57
N ALA A 165 -0.33 20.01 -12.30
CA ALA A 165 -0.45 20.75 -13.55
C ALA A 165 -1.37 20.03 -14.55
N ASP A 166 -2.01 20.81 -15.42
CA ASP A 166 -2.83 20.33 -16.54
C ASP A 166 -3.87 19.27 -16.11
N GLY A 167 -4.56 19.54 -15.00
CA GLY A 167 -5.59 18.64 -14.47
C GLY A 167 -5.01 17.31 -14.00
N TYR A 168 -3.91 17.36 -13.24
CA TYR A 168 -3.19 16.19 -12.68
C TYR A 168 -2.51 15.31 -13.73
N ALA A 169 -1.99 15.92 -14.82
CA ALA A 169 -1.31 15.16 -15.87
C ALA A 169 -0.14 14.32 -15.33
N GLY A 170 0.63 14.85 -14.36
CA GLY A 170 1.72 14.11 -13.73
C GLY A 170 1.25 12.86 -12.98
N LEU A 171 0.13 12.92 -12.24
CA LEU A 171 -0.44 11.74 -11.55
C LEU A 171 -1.00 10.73 -12.56
N LYS A 172 -1.66 11.18 -13.61
CA LYS A 172 -2.15 10.31 -14.69
C LYS A 172 -0.99 9.56 -15.36
N ALA A 173 0.12 10.26 -15.61
CA ALA A 173 1.31 9.70 -16.22
C ALA A 173 1.97 8.60 -15.33
N ILE A 174 1.74 8.58 -14.01
CA ILE A 174 2.19 7.52 -13.13
C ILE A 174 1.46 6.21 -13.45
N PHE A 175 0.14 6.24 -13.69
CA PHE A 175 -0.61 5.07 -14.14
C PHE A 175 -0.10 4.55 -15.48
N ASP A 176 0.16 5.47 -16.44
CA ASP A 176 0.67 5.10 -17.77
C ASP A 176 2.09 4.51 -17.68
N ARG A 177 2.94 5.06 -16.83
CA ARG A 177 4.34 4.63 -16.71
C ARG A 177 4.50 3.25 -16.10
N PHE A 178 3.66 2.88 -15.14
CA PHE A 178 3.84 1.69 -14.32
C PHE A 178 2.85 0.57 -14.65
N GLY A 179 2.06 0.69 -15.72
CA GLY A 179 1.22 -0.41 -16.18
C GLY A 179 0.06 -0.05 -17.08
N GLN A 180 -1.17 -0.37 -16.68
CA GLN A 180 -2.39 -0.38 -17.50
C GLN A 180 -2.73 0.95 -18.17
N GLY A 181 -2.20 2.06 -17.67
CA GLY A 181 -2.48 3.39 -18.15
C GLY A 181 -3.78 3.99 -17.59
N TRP A 182 -3.76 5.33 -17.49
CA TRP A 182 -4.91 6.12 -17.02
C TRP A 182 -6.17 5.89 -17.85
N ASN A 183 -6.01 5.76 -19.17
CA ASN A 183 -7.12 5.54 -20.09
C ASN A 183 -7.70 4.11 -20.04
N GLY A 184 -7.02 3.18 -19.38
CA GLY A 184 -7.54 1.85 -19.11
C GLY A 184 -8.56 1.81 -17.98
N LEU A 185 -8.61 2.84 -17.14
CA LEU A 185 -9.63 2.98 -16.09
C LEU A 185 -10.97 3.46 -16.70
N ALA A 186 -12.08 3.00 -16.13
CA ALA A 186 -13.40 3.50 -16.50
C ALA A 186 -13.56 5.01 -16.20
N ASP A 187 -14.47 5.69 -16.89
CA ASP A 187 -14.71 7.11 -16.69
C ASP A 187 -15.11 7.45 -15.25
N GLU A 188 -15.92 6.62 -14.63
CA GLU A 188 -16.33 6.78 -13.23
C GLU A 188 -15.13 6.65 -12.29
N ASP A 189 -14.26 5.66 -12.51
CA ASP A 189 -13.04 5.48 -11.70
C ASP A 189 -12.14 6.71 -11.81
N ARG A 190 -11.89 7.19 -13.04
CA ARG A 190 -11.09 8.39 -13.26
C ARG A 190 -11.66 9.63 -12.55
N ALA A 191 -12.98 9.80 -12.59
CA ALA A 191 -13.63 10.92 -11.90
C ALA A 191 -13.42 10.85 -10.37
N ARG A 192 -13.51 9.66 -9.76
CA ARG A 192 -13.26 9.45 -8.33
C ARG A 192 -11.81 9.74 -7.95
N TYR A 193 -10.83 9.32 -8.75
CA TYR A 193 -9.43 9.65 -8.53
C TYR A 193 -9.17 11.15 -8.58
N LEU A 194 -9.71 11.84 -9.60
CA LEU A 194 -9.58 13.30 -9.72
C LEU A 194 -10.19 14.03 -8.52
N GLU A 195 -11.35 13.59 -8.04
CA GLU A 195 -11.97 14.17 -6.85
C GLU A 195 -11.10 13.96 -5.60
N ALA A 196 -10.57 12.74 -5.40
CA ALA A 196 -9.72 12.43 -4.26
C ALA A 196 -8.43 13.25 -4.26
N TRP A 197 -7.78 13.40 -5.42
CA TRP A 197 -6.57 14.20 -5.58
C TRP A 197 -6.80 15.70 -5.39
N ALA A 198 -7.98 16.20 -5.78
CA ALA A 198 -8.35 17.61 -5.65
C ALA A 198 -8.67 18.05 -4.22
N ARG A 199 -8.78 17.10 -3.27
CA ARG A 199 -9.05 17.46 -1.87
C ARG A 199 -7.90 18.26 -1.26
N PRO A 200 -8.18 19.34 -0.53
CA PRO A 200 -7.15 20.18 0.06
C PRO A 200 -6.13 19.36 0.87
N GLY A 201 -4.85 19.51 0.54
CA GLY A 201 -3.73 18.83 1.21
C GLY A 201 -3.52 17.35 0.84
N ALA A 202 -4.37 16.73 0.00
CA ALA A 202 -4.25 15.32 -0.33
C ALA A 202 -2.94 15.01 -1.08
N LEU A 203 -2.57 15.82 -2.06
CA LEU A 203 -1.33 15.61 -2.80
C LEU A 203 -0.09 15.78 -1.91
N THR A 204 -0.04 16.83 -1.08
CA THR A 204 1.05 17.03 -0.12
C THR A 204 1.12 15.90 0.91
N GLY A 205 -0.02 15.46 1.42
CA GLY A 205 -0.10 14.31 2.34
C GLY A 205 0.47 13.05 1.71
N ALA A 206 0.07 12.72 0.49
CA ALA A 206 0.59 11.57 -0.25
C ALA A 206 2.10 11.66 -0.51
N LEU A 207 2.60 12.84 -0.91
CA LEU A 207 4.03 13.09 -1.13
C LEU A 207 4.87 13.00 0.15
N ASN A 208 4.28 13.29 1.31
CA ASN A 208 4.98 13.23 2.57
C ASN A 208 5.40 11.80 2.98
N TYR A 209 4.78 10.76 2.42
CA TYR A 209 5.27 9.37 2.56
C TYR A 209 6.68 9.22 2.00
N TYR A 210 6.91 9.75 0.80
CA TYR A 210 8.23 9.76 0.17
C TYR A 210 9.20 10.66 0.92
N ARG A 211 8.79 11.85 1.32
CA ARG A 211 9.64 12.83 2.03
C ARG A 211 10.07 12.34 3.41
N ALA A 212 9.20 11.61 4.11
CA ALA A 212 9.48 11.05 5.45
C ALA A 212 10.31 9.77 5.41
N SER A 213 10.33 9.05 4.28
CA SER A 213 11.05 7.80 4.13
C SER A 213 12.56 8.02 3.89
N PRO A 214 13.44 7.27 4.56
CA PRO A 214 14.85 7.26 4.23
C PRO A 214 15.17 6.36 3.01
N LEU A 215 14.21 5.56 2.53
CA LEU A 215 14.40 4.61 1.43
C LEU A 215 14.11 5.31 0.09
N TYR A 216 15.16 5.78 -0.57
CA TYR A 216 15.14 6.35 -1.90
C TYR A 216 16.51 6.11 -2.58
N PRO A 217 16.57 6.07 -3.92
CA PRO A 217 17.80 5.76 -4.63
C PRO A 217 18.83 6.88 -4.50
N PRO A 218 20.13 6.57 -4.70
CA PRO A 218 21.15 7.61 -4.86
C PRO A 218 20.82 8.53 -6.02
N GLY A 219 21.34 9.75 -5.98
CA GLY A 219 21.20 10.68 -7.10
C GLY A 219 21.95 10.18 -8.34
N PRO A 220 21.54 10.63 -9.54
CA PRO A 220 22.08 10.14 -10.80
C PRO A 220 23.48 10.68 -11.12
N HIS A 221 23.95 11.72 -10.42
CA HIS A 221 25.23 12.36 -10.71
C HIS A 221 26.25 12.18 -9.57
N PRO A 222 27.57 12.16 -9.90
CA PRO A 222 28.63 12.20 -8.90
C PRO A 222 28.48 13.41 -7.97
N GLY A 223 28.47 13.16 -6.65
CA GLY A 223 28.31 14.21 -5.64
C GLY A 223 26.87 14.42 -5.14
N ASP A 224 25.88 13.80 -5.77
CA ASP A 224 24.53 13.75 -5.23
C ASP A 224 24.49 12.97 -3.90
N ASP A 225 23.44 13.21 -3.12
CA ASP A 225 23.20 12.39 -1.91
C ASP A 225 22.96 10.92 -2.29
N ARG A 226 23.39 10.02 -1.43
CA ARG A 226 23.41 8.59 -1.70
C ARG A 226 22.13 7.85 -1.26
N GLY A 227 21.20 8.57 -0.62
CA GLY A 227 19.91 7.98 -0.21
C GLY A 227 20.10 6.71 0.61
N ALA A 228 19.40 5.65 0.22
CA ALA A 228 19.45 4.36 0.92
C ALA A 228 20.84 3.68 0.88
N ALA A 229 21.75 4.07 -0.04
CA ALA A 229 23.10 3.52 -0.09
C ALA A 229 23.98 3.87 1.12
N ASP A 230 23.60 4.89 1.89
CA ASP A 230 24.27 5.28 3.14
C ASP A 230 23.58 4.67 4.39
N LEU A 231 22.52 3.89 4.22
CA LEU A 231 21.78 3.26 5.32
C LEU A 231 22.38 1.90 5.67
N ALA A 232 22.79 1.75 6.94
CA ALA A 232 23.05 0.43 7.52
C ALA A 232 21.76 -0.06 8.20
N ILE A 233 21.01 -0.95 7.54
CA ILE A 233 19.79 -1.52 8.08
C ILE A 233 20.10 -2.81 8.83
N ASP A 234 19.86 -2.84 10.15
CA ASP A 234 19.77 -4.09 10.90
C ASP A 234 18.46 -4.79 10.49
N PRO A 235 18.50 -6.03 9.95
CA PRO A 235 17.28 -6.73 9.54
C PRO A 235 16.45 -7.23 10.72
N ALA A 236 17.00 -7.37 11.91
CA ALA A 236 16.31 -8.01 13.04
C ALA A 236 14.97 -7.39 13.42
N PRO A 237 14.78 -6.05 13.47
CA PRO A 237 13.49 -5.43 13.74
C PRO A 237 12.44 -5.59 12.64
N PHE A 238 12.85 -6.06 11.45
CA PHE A 238 11.97 -6.18 10.28
C PHE A 238 11.54 -7.63 10.01
N VAL A 239 11.95 -8.60 10.83
CA VAL A 239 11.58 -10.01 10.63
C VAL A 239 10.09 -10.22 10.83
N VAL A 240 9.42 -10.68 9.78
CA VAL A 240 7.98 -11.02 9.78
C VAL A 240 7.79 -12.50 10.10
N ARG A 241 6.95 -12.80 11.08
CA ARG A 241 6.70 -14.17 11.59
C ARG A 241 5.28 -14.66 11.37
N VAL A 242 4.39 -13.80 10.87
CA VAL A 242 3.01 -14.17 10.53
C VAL A 242 2.97 -14.84 9.15
N PRO A 243 2.01 -15.75 8.90
CA PRO A 243 1.84 -16.33 7.57
C PRO A 243 1.67 -15.24 6.52
N THR A 244 2.49 -15.29 5.47
CA THR A 244 2.59 -14.20 4.49
C THR A 244 2.49 -14.72 3.06
N LEU A 245 1.59 -14.12 2.27
CA LEU A 245 1.50 -14.28 0.82
C LEU A 245 2.00 -13.00 0.15
N VAL A 246 2.91 -13.15 -0.80
CA VAL A 246 3.32 -12.06 -1.68
C VAL A 246 2.82 -12.36 -3.09
N ILE A 247 2.03 -11.46 -3.66
CA ILE A 247 1.56 -11.49 -5.05
C ILE A 247 2.36 -10.44 -5.81
N TRP A 248 3.09 -10.85 -6.86
CA TRP A 248 4.00 -9.96 -7.56
C TRP A 248 3.77 -9.98 -9.06
N GLY A 249 3.35 -8.85 -9.62
CA GLY A 249 3.30 -8.62 -11.06
C GLY A 249 4.71 -8.42 -11.60
N GLU A 250 5.18 -9.34 -12.45
CA GLU A 250 6.57 -9.37 -12.92
C GLU A 250 6.91 -8.28 -13.95
N ALA A 251 5.89 -7.64 -14.53
CA ALA A 251 6.05 -6.49 -15.42
C ALA A 251 6.00 -5.13 -14.69
N ASP A 252 6.08 -5.13 -13.36
CA ASP A 252 6.19 -3.90 -12.57
C ASP A 252 7.47 -3.15 -12.93
N ALA A 253 7.32 -1.93 -13.48
CA ALA A 253 8.43 -1.08 -13.91
C ALA A 253 8.97 -0.15 -12.79
N ALA A 254 8.26 -0.07 -11.65
CA ALA A 254 8.70 0.67 -10.47
C ALA A 254 9.44 -0.22 -9.47
N LEU A 255 8.89 -1.41 -9.24
CA LEU A 255 9.33 -2.37 -8.24
C LEU A 255 9.71 -3.68 -8.93
N LEU A 256 10.99 -3.83 -9.23
CA LEU A 256 11.48 -4.94 -10.05
C LEU A 256 11.45 -6.28 -9.29
N PRO A 257 11.34 -7.42 -9.98
CA PRO A 257 11.33 -8.75 -9.34
C PRO A 257 12.55 -9.10 -8.49
N CYS A 258 13.71 -8.40 -8.65
CA CYS A 258 14.89 -8.56 -7.80
C CYS A 258 14.59 -8.21 -6.32
N LEU A 259 13.52 -7.50 -6.04
CA LEU A 259 13.07 -7.17 -4.68
C LEU A 259 12.50 -8.37 -3.91
N LEU A 260 12.26 -9.48 -4.59
CA LEU A 260 11.90 -10.76 -3.98
C LEU A 260 13.13 -11.57 -3.52
N ASP A 261 14.33 -11.21 -4.00
CA ASP A 261 15.56 -11.91 -3.65
C ASP A 261 15.90 -11.71 -2.17
N GLY A 262 16.11 -12.81 -1.45
CA GLY A 262 16.39 -12.80 -0.01
C GLY A 262 15.20 -12.44 0.87
N LEU A 263 13.96 -12.39 0.34
CA LEU A 263 12.78 -12.14 1.14
C LEU A 263 12.55 -13.25 2.19
N GLY A 264 12.90 -14.51 1.88
CA GLY A 264 12.83 -15.63 2.82
C GLY A 264 13.80 -15.52 4.01
N ASP A 265 14.80 -14.64 3.96
CA ASP A 265 15.71 -14.39 5.10
C ASP A 265 15.04 -13.56 6.20
N VAL A 266 13.99 -12.82 5.84
CA VAL A 266 13.27 -11.89 6.75
C VAL A 266 11.78 -12.18 6.90
N VAL A 267 11.26 -13.21 6.21
CA VAL A 267 9.86 -13.68 6.33
C VAL A 267 9.87 -15.18 6.54
N THR A 268 9.47 -15.65 7.74
CA THR A 268 9.64 -17.04 8.15
C THR A 268 8.60 -18.03 7.59
N ASP A 269 7.39 -17.54 7.29
CA ASP A 269 6.30 -18.32 6.68
C ASP A 269 5.83 -17.60 5.42
N LEU A 270 6.51 -17.87 4.29
CA LEU A 270 6.40 -17.11 3.05
C LEU A 270 5.90 -17.98 1.89
N ARG A 271 4.85 -17.51 1.24
CA ARG A 271 4.42 -17.95 -0.10
C ARG A 271 4.56 -16.79 -1.09
N VAL A 272 5.16 -17.02 -2.25
CA VAL A 272 5.30 -16.02 -3.31
C VAL A 272 4.58 -16.51 -4.57
N GLU A 273 3.65 -15.70 -5.07
CA GLU A 273 2.94 -15.89 -6.33
C GLU A 273 3.42 -14.85 -7.33
N ARG A 274 4.22 -15.28 -8.30
CA ARG A 274 4.70 -14.44 -9.40
C ARG A 274 3.67 -14.46 -10.53
N VAL A 275 3.27 -13.29 -11.02
CA VAL A 275 2.25 -13.16 -12.06
C VAL A 275 2.89 -12.57 -13.33
N PRO A 276 3.25 -13.41 -14.32
CA PRO A 276 3.85 -12.94 -15.55
C PRO A 276 2.94 -11.96 -16.29
N GLY A 277 3.54 -10.86 -16.79
CA GLY A 277 2.86 -9.84 -17.58
C GLY A 277 1.91 -8.92 -16.81
N ALA A 278 1.69 -9.13 -15.51
CA ALA A 278 0.98 -8.17 -14.68
C ALA A 278 1.92 -7.04 -14.23
N SER A 279 1.42 -5.80 -14.23
CA SER A 279 2.19 -4.61 -13.87
C SER A 279 2.08 -4.28 -12.38
N HIS A 280 2.53 -3.08 -12.00
CA HIS A 280 2.31 -2.51 -10.68
C HIS A 280 0.83 -2.45 -10.29
N TRP A 281 -0.05 -2.24 -11.26
CA TRP A 281 -1.50 -2.09 -11.08
C TRP A 281 -2.27 -3.42 -11.15
N ILE A 282 -1.65 -4.54 -10.78
CA ILE A 282 -2.26 -5.88 -10.82
C ILE A 282 -3.63 -5.97 -10.12
N VAL A 283 -3.86 -5.15 -9.09
CA VAL A 283 -5.14 -5.07 -8.36
C VAL A 283 -6.28 -4.67 -9.30
N HIS A 284 -6.00 -3.76 -10.24
CA HIS A 284 -6.95 -3.30 -11.26
C HIS A 284 -6.97 -4.19 -12.49
N GLU A 285 -5.80 -4.70 -12.90
CA GLU A 285 -5.64 -5.49 -14.12
C GLU A 285 -6.21 -6.90 -13.99
N ARG A 286 -6.09 -7.49 -12.80
CA ARG A 286 -6.40 -8.90 -12.53
C ARG A 286 -7.15 -9.09 -11.20
N PRO A 287 -8.24 -8.32 -10.93
CA PRO A 287 -8.94 -8.37 -9.64
C PRO A 287 -9.39 -9.78 -9.28
N ASP A 288 -9.91 -10.56 -10.24
CA ASP A 288 -10.36 -11.93 -10.00
C ASP A 288 -9.20 -12.86 -9.60
N LEU A 289 -8.02 -12.70 -10.21
CA LEU A 289 -6.83 -13.47 -9.85
C LEU A 289 -6.37 -13.12 -8.44
N VAL A 290 -6.29 -11.83 -8.11
CA VAL A 290 -5.91 -11.36 -6.77
C VAL A 290 -6.89 -11.90 -5.74
N ASN A 291 -8.20 -11.79 -5.98
CA ASN A 291 -9.24 -12.33 -5.09
C ASN A 291 -9.08 -13.83 -4.87
N ARG A 292 -8.86 -14.60 -5.94
CA ARG A 292 -8.67 -16.05 -5.86
C ARG A 292 -7.43 -16.41 -5.04
N LEU A 293 -6.29 -15.77 -5.27
CA LEU A 293 -5.04 -16.04 -4.53
C LEU A 293 -5.19 -15.71 -3.04
N ILE A 294 -5.88 -14.61 -2.70
CA ILE A 294 -6.20 -14.27 -1.32
C ILE A 294 -7.09 -15.37 -0.71
N ARG A 295 -8.18 -15.77 -1.40
CA ARG A 295 -9.09 -16.83 -0.93
C ARG A 295 -8.36 -18.16 -0.67
N GLU A 296 -7.45 -18.54 -1.55
CA GLU A 296 -6.67 -19.77 -1.40
C GLU A 296 -5.69 -19.72 -0.21
N PHE A 297 -5.29 -18.52 0.19
CA PHE A 297 -4.38 -18.31 1.32
C PHE A 297 -5.11 -18.19 2.66
N LEU A 298 -6.37 -17.77 2.67
CA LEU A 298 -7.18 -17.70 3.89
C LEU A 298 -7.51 -19.10 4.43
N PRO A 299 -7.68 -19.27 5.77
CA PRO A 299 -8.13 -20.53 6.36
C PRO A 299 -9.51 -20.92 5.80
N ARG A 300 -9.69 -22.20 5.48
CA ARG A 300 -10.96 -22.72 4.96
C ARG A 300 -12.06 -22.88 6.05
N ASP A 301 -11.70 -22.72 7.32
CA ASP A 301 -12.57 -23.09 8.45
C ASP A 301 -13.48 -21.98 9.00
N LEU A 302 -13.55 -20.81 8.33
CA LEU A 302 -14.41 -19.69 8.77
C LEU A 302 -15.90 -19.89 8.44
N ALA A 303 -16.27 -20.94 7.69
CA ALA A 303 -17.66 -21.22 7.31
C ALA A 303 -18.40 -22.18 8.23
N ALA A 304 -17.78 -22.72 9.30
CA ALA A 304 -18.32 -23.85 10.07
C ALA A 304 -18.74 -23.55 11.52
N THR A 305 -18.67 -22.33 12.04
CA THR A 305 -18.99 -22.04 13.45
C THR A 305 -20.26 -21.20 13.65
N SER A 306 -21.16 -21.20 12.70
CA SER A 306 -22.53 -20.64 12.89
C SER A 306 -23.58 -21.74 12.62
N ARG A 307 -23.73 -22.68 13.58
CA ARG A 307 -24.96 -23.44 13.76
C ARG A 307 -25.44 -23.31 15.19
#